data_589c741e57f22dd71039f67e9738aacd
#
_entry.id   589c741e57f22dd71039f67e9738aacd
#
_cell.length_a   1.000
_cell.length_b   1.000
_cell.length_c   1.000
_cell.angle_alpha   90.00
_cell.angle_beta   90.00
_cell.angle_gamma   90.00
#
_symmetry.space_group_name_H-M   'P 1'
#
loop_
_entity.id
_entity.type
_entity.pdbx_description
1 polymer ?
#
loop_
_entity_poly.entity_id
_entity_poly.type
_entity_poly.pdbx_seq_one_letter_code
_entity_poly.pdbx_strand_id
1 'polypeptide(L)'
;MLTEIARRAAVEFADTEAFVTEHGWSITYAQLDRAADEAATGLFDQGIRPGSVLALATPSNVDFVVLYLAAARLGAVTAGLNPRFTGPELRACIDVLNADLVIASPTLAAAMGPIDSSIAVVDAGDSAHTVAARFRVSDAAPVPDLPADPERPVCICFTSGSTGQPRGGWYANRQLQAIAELDTGGAWGGGGHGLSSVAMAHVGFMTKLPWMLASGRTTHLLERWRARPILDLITRYQMPAITGVAPQIALLLNLPDIAEHDFDHVKAIVAGGAASPPALVDEARRVFGAPYSIRYSSTESGGIGIGTALDADDDEALHSIGRPRPGVEADIRDEDGTSLADGEVGELWLTSPAVMSGYWNDPVGTAETLVDGWLRTGDLATRDDKGIFRLRGRVKEMFIRGGYNVYPMEVEGVLLDHPGVAEIALVPRPDPVMGEIGVAVIVPVDPSAPPTLDDLRVHGEATLAHHKLPEAIRVVAELPRNASDKIDRRALARVEAEHPST
;
A
#
# COMPACT_ATOMS: atom_id res chain seq x y z
N MET A 1 -8.23 -14.76 16.41
CA MET A 1 -8.37 -13.28 16.44
C MET A 1 -7.00 -12.65 16.72
N LEU A 2 -6.80 -11.36 16.42
CA LEU A 2 -5.48 -10.71 16.60
C LEU A 2 -4.91 -10.89 18.01
N THR A 3 -5.72 -10.63 19.04
CA THR A 3 -5.31 -10.78 20.45
C THR A 3 -4.89 -12.22 20.79
N GLU A 4 -5.66 -13.21 20.35
CA GLU A 4 -5.37 -14.63 20.58
C GLU A 4 -4.07 -15.06 19.91
N ILE A 5 -3.85 -14.62 18.66
CA ILE A 5 -2.59 -14.87 17.92
C ILE A 5 -1.41 -14.26 18.67
N ALA A 6 -1.54 -13.01 19.14
CA ALA A 6 -0.48 -12.32 19.88
C ALA A 6 -0.13 -13.05 21.18
N ARG A 7 -1.14 -13.46 21.96
CA ARG A 7 -0.92 -14.22 23.23
C ARG A 7 -0.28 -15.57 22.98
N ARG A 8 -0.76 -16.31 21.98
CA ARG A 8 -0.18 -17.58 21.60
C ARG A 8 1.28 -17.43 21.16
N ALA A 9 1.57 -16.42 20.32
CA ALA A 9 2.94 -16.12 19.89
C ALA A 9 3.85 -15.76 21.08
N ALA A 10 3.34 -14.99 22.05
CA ALA A 10 4.07 -14.64 23.27
C ALA A 10 4.42 -15.84 24.16
N VAL A 11 3.64 -16.91 24.11
CA VAL A 11 3.94 -18.18 24.82
C VAL A 11 4.92 -19.02 24.01
N GLU A 12 4.67 -19.23 22.71
CA GLU A 12 5.44 -20.16 21.89
C GLU A 12 6.80 -19.60 21.46
N PHE A 13 6.90 -18.27 21.28
CA PHE A 13 8.11 -17.57 20.83
C PHE A 13 8.64 -16.59 21.88
N ALA A 14 8.40 -16.86 23.17
CA ALA A 14 8.58 -15.93 24.29
C ALA A 14 9.86 -15.11 24.25
N ASP A 15 10.99 -15.78 24.02
CA ASP A 15 12.34 -15.18 24.06
C ASP A 15 12.85 -14.70 22.68
N THR A 16 12.06 -14.94 21.61
CA THR A 16 12.40 -14.47 20.27
C THR A 16 12.12 -12.96 20.18
N GLU A 17 13.04 -12.21 19.58
CA GLU A 17 12.83 -10.80 19.26
C GLU A 17 11.71 -10.67 18.22
N ALA A 18 10.59 -10.06 18.61
CA ALA A 18 9.48 -9.81 17.69
C ALA A 18 9.78 -8.66 16.74
N PHE A 19 10.33 -7.58 17.29
CA PHE A 19 10.70 -6.37 16.52
C PHE A 19 12.08 -5.89 16.94
N VAL A 20 12.87 -5.44 15.96
CA VAL A 20 14.19 -4.83 16.13
C VAL A 20 14.22 -3.52 15.36
N THR A 21 14.58 -2.41 16.02
CA THR A 21 14.70 -1.09 15.38
C THR A 21 16.07 -0.94 14.70
N GLU A 22 16.20 0.04 13.82
CA GLU A 22 17.48 0.35 13.15
C GLU A 22 18.62 0.75 14.11
N HIS A 23 18.28 1.16 15.33
CA HIS A 23 19.25 1.51 16.38
C HIS A 23 19.60 0.32 17.30
N GLY A 24 19.14 -0.88 16.94
CA GLY A 24 19.46 -2.11 17.68
C GLY A 24 18.63 -2.33 18.94
N TRP A 25 17.63 -1.49 19.21
CA TRP A 25 16.69 -1.81 20.28
C TRP A 25 15.71 -2.90 19.84
N SER A 26 15.38 -3.81 20.74
CA SER A 26 14.46 -4.89 20.43
C SER A 26 13.46 -5.14 21.56
N ILE A 27 12.39 -5.82 21.18
CA ILE A 27 11.35 -6.32 22.11
C ILE A 27 11.05 -7.78 21.77
N THR A 28 11.04 -8.65 22.78
CA THR A 28 10.65 -10.04 22.57
C THR A 28 9.13 -10.19 22.49
N TYR A 29 8.65 -11.34 22.01
CA TYR A 29 7.22 -11.62 21.95
C TYR A 29 6.55 -11.56 23.33
N ALA A 30 7.20 -12.11 24.37
CA ALA A 30 6.68 -12.03 25.74
C ALA A 30 6.64 -10.61 26.30
N GLN A 31 7.67 -9.80 25.98
CA GLN A 31 7.71 -8.39 26.38
C GLN A 31 6.65 -7.56 25.64
N LEU A 32 6.43 -7.83 24.34
CA LEU A 32 5.42 -7.17 23.50
C LEU A 32 4.02 -7.44 24.05
N ASP A 33 3.72 -8.67 24.39
CA ASP A 33 2.44 -9.07 24.97
C ASP A 33 2.17 -8.37 26.30
N ARG A 34 3.14 -8.36 27.21
CA ARG A 34 3.05 -7.62 28.48
C ARG A 34 2.86 -6.12 28.26
N ALA A 35 3.66 -5.51 27.38
CA ALA A 35 3.54 -4.10 27.06
C ALA A 35 2.15 -3.73 26.52
N ALA A 36 1.54 -4.62 25.74
CA ALA A 36 0.19 -4.43 25.23
C ALA A 36 -0.90 -4.57 26.33
N ASP A 37 -0.74 -5.44 27.34
CA ASP A 37 -1.66 -5.48 28.50
C ASP A 37 -1.56 -4.23 29.36
N GLU A 38 -0.33 -3.81 29.67
CA GLU A 38 -0.08 -2.58 30.45
C GLU A 38 -0.65 -1.33 29.74
N ALA A 39 -0.44 -1.25 28.40
CA ALA A 39 -0.99 -0.15 27.60
C ALA A 39 -2.52 -0.22 27.48
N ALA A 40 -3.10 -1.41 27.41
CA ALA A 40 -4.57 -1.57 27.39
C ALA A 40 -5.20 -1.05 28.68
N THR A 41 -4.59 -1.32 29.85
CA THR A 41 -5.03 -0.78 31.13
C THR A 41 -5.01 0.75 31.11
N GLY A 42 -3.91 1.35 30.65
CA GLY A 42 -3.81 2.82 30.57
C GLY A 42 -4.77 3.46 29.57
N LEU A 43 -5.00 2.81 28.42
CA LEU A 43 -6.01 3.25 27.46
C LEU A 43 -7.43 3.16 28.05
N PHE A 44 -7.71 2.10 28.82
CA PHE A 44 -8.97 1.97 29.54
C PHE A 44 -9.17 3.10 30.55
N ASP A 45 -8.12 3.51 31.28
CA ASP A 45 -8.15 4.63 32.20
C ASP A 45 -8.37 5.98 31.50
N GLN A 46 -7.94 6.09 30.22
CA GLN A 46 -8.24 7.23 29.34
C GLN A 46 -9.65 7.18 28.72
N GLY A 47 -10.47 6.20 29.07
CA GLY A 47 -11.86 6.12 28.62
C GLY A 47 -12.08 5.24 27.38
N ILE A 48 -11.05 4.59 26.82
CA ILE A 48 -11.20 3.69 25.67
C ILE A 48 -12.00 2.43 26.09
N ARG A 49 -13.01 2.10 25.29
CA ARG A 49 -13.98 1.02 25.53
C ARG A 49 -14.20 0.22 24.26
N PRO A 50 -14.87 -0.93 24.31
CA PRO A 50 -15.27 -1.65 23.11
C PRO A 50 -16.04 -0.73 22.14
N GLY A 51 -15.60 -0.69 20.87
CA GLY A 51 -16.15 0.18 19.84
C GLY A 51 -15.55 1.59 19.76
N SER A 52 -14.74 2.01 20.72
CA SER A 52 -13.98 3.28 20.63
C SER A 52 -13.02 3.28 19.43
N VAL A 53 -12.78 4.44 18.83
CA VAL A 53 -11.84 4.65 17.73
C VAL A 53 -10.58 5.34 18.22
N LEU A 54 -9.44 4.65 18.09
CA LEU A 54 -8.12 5.13 18.41
C LEU A 54 -7.38 5.51 17.12
N ALA A 55 -7.06 6.79 16.91
CA ALA A 55 -6.26 7.23 15.77
C ALA A 55 -4.77 7.33 16.16
N LEU A 56 -3.90 6.66 15.39
CA LEU A 56 -2.45 6.67 15.60
C LEU A 56 -1.74 7.46 14.50
N ALA A 57 -1.28 8.66 14.83
CA ALA A 57 -0.46 9.54 14.00
C ALA A 57 1.00 9.50 14.52
N THR A 58 1.65 8.35 14.40
CA THR A 58 2.99 8.09 14.92
C THR A 58 3.92 7.58 13.81
N PRO A 59 5.23 7.75 13.95
CA PRO A 59 6.18 7.04 13.10
C PRO A 59 5.98 5.51 13.15
N SER A 60 6.54 4.81 12.16
CA SER A 60 6.56 3.34 12.13
C SER A 60 7.55 2.82 13.18
N ASN A 61 7.06 2.57 14.39
CA ASN A 61 7.85 2.10 15.53
C ASN A 61 7.08 1.04 16.34
N VAL A 62 7.74 0.49 17.35
CA VAL A 62 7.15 -0.55 18.23
C VAL A 62 5.94 -0.04 19.00
N ASP A 63 5.90 1.24 19.35
CA ASP A 63 4.78 1.82 20.05
C ASP A 63 3.47 1.71 19.27
N PHE A 64 3.52 1.86 17.94
CA PHE A 64 2.36 1.63 17.08
C PHE A 64 1.80 0.21 17.26
N VAL A 65 2.69 -0.80 17.29
CA VAL A 65 2.26 -2.20 17.48
C VAL A 65 1.69 -2.43 18.86
N VAL A 66 2.35 -1.93 19.91
CA VAL A 66 1.86 -2.04 21.30
C VAL A 66 0.48 -1.43 21.44
N LEU A 67 0.26 -0.21 20.93
CA LEU A 67 -1.03 0.48 21.02
C LEU A 67 -2.11 -0.20 20.16
N TYR A 68 -1.74 -0.72 18.99
CA TYR A 68 -2.66 -1.49 18.15
C TYR A 68 -3.14 -2.77 18.85
N LEU A 69 -2.23 -3.52 19.46
CA LEU A 69 -2.57 -4.71 20.24
C LEU A 69 -3.39 -4.35 21.49
N ALA A 70 -3.02 -3.27 22.19
CA ALA A 70 -3.74 -2.78 23.36
C ALA A 70 -5.19 -2.40 23.01
N ALA A 71 -5.40 -1.67 21.92
CA ALA A 71 -6.74 -1.33 21.44
C ALA A 71 -7.55 -2.58 21.09
N ALA A 72 -6.95 -3.54 20.38
CA ALA A 72 -7.61 -4.80 20.03
C ALA A 72 -8.06 -5.60 21.28
N ARG A 73 -7.28 -5.57 22.37
CA ARG A 73 -7.64 -6.19 23.66
C ARG A 73 -8.86 -5.57 24.30
N LEU A 74 -9.02 -4.28 24.13
CA LEU A 74 -10.19 -3.53 24.62
C LEU A 74 -11.40 -3.61 23.69
N GLY A 75 -11.26 -4.22 22.50
CA GLY A 75 -12.29 -4.22 21.47
C GLY A 75 -12.48 -2.86 20.80
N ALA A 76 -11.50 -1.99 20.91
CA ALA A 76 -11.42 -0.71 20.24
C ALA A 76 -10.85 -0.89 18.81
N VAL A 77 -11.15 0.07 17.93
CA VAL A 77 -10.73 0.08 16.53
C VAL A 77 -9.52 1.00 16.37
N THR A 78 -8.45 0.52 15.78
CA THR A 78 -7.27 1.34 15.52
C THR A 78 -7.29 1.88 14.09
N ALA A 79 -7.19 3.20 13.93
CA ALA A 79 -6.98 3.86 12.65
C ALA A 79 -5.53 4.32 12.52
N GLY A 80 -4.80 3.78 11.55
CA GLY A 80 -3.44 4.24 11.23
C GLY A 80 -3.47 5.49 10.35
N LEU A 81 -2.80 6.57 10.78
CA LEU A 81 -2.62 7.79 10.01
C LEU A 81 -1.20 7.83 9.45
N ASN A 82 -1.08 7.97 8.13
CA ASN A 82 0.23 7.99 7.48
C ASN A 82 1.03 9.20 7.97
N PRO A 83 2.25 9.02 8.54
CA PRO A 83 3.06 10.12 9.05
C PRO A 83 3.58 11.08 7.96
N ARG A 84 3.40 10.73 6.68
CA ARG A 84 3.73 11.60 5.54
C ARG A 84 2.56 12.49 5.11
N PHE A 85 1.37 12.32 5.68
CA PHE A 85 0.24 13.19 5.39
C PHE A 85 0.51 14.60 5.87
N THR A 86 0.06 15.58 5.10
CA THR A 86 0.04 16.98 5.52
C THR A 86 -0.95 17.21 6.67
N GLY A 87 -0.81 18.31 7.38
CA GLY A 87 -1.73 18.66 8.45
C GLY A 87 -3.21 18.68 8.03
N PRO A 88 -3.58 19.28 6.90
CA PRO A 88 -4.94 19.20 6.34
C PRO A 88 -5.42 17.76 6.07
N GLU A 89 -4.57 16.89 5.51
CA GLU A 89 -4.92 15.49 5.25
C GLU A 89 -5.14 14.72 6.56
N LEU A 90 -4.28 14.92 7.56
CA LEU A 90 -4.44 14.31 8.88
C LEU A 90 -5.76 14.72 9.52
N ARG A 91 -6.11 16.03 9.48
CA ARG A 91 -7.40 16.51 9.99
C ARG A 91 -8.57 15.87 9.26
N ALA A 92 -8.54 15.83 7.93
CA ALA A 92 -9.59 15.20 7.15
C ALA A 92 -9.79 13.71 7.51
N CYS A 93 -8.72 12.97 7.79
CA CYS A 93 -8.82 11.61 8.31
C CYS A 93 -9.49 11.55 9.69
N ILE A 94 -9.11 12.44 10.61
CA ILE A 94 -9.69 12.51 11.96
C ILE A 94 -11.18 12.86 11.92
N ASP A 95 -11.59 13.77 11.05
CA ASP A 95 -12.99 14.15 10.85
C ASP A 95 -13.83 12.96 10.37
N VAL A 96 -13.29 12.15 9.44
CA VAL A 96 -13.96 10.91 8.96
C VAL A 96 -14.09 9.89 10.08
N LEU A 97 -13.08 9.76 10.95
CA LEU A 97 -13.04 8.76 12.00
C LEU A 97 -14.04 9.02 13.12
N ASN A 98 -14.31 10.28 13.47
CA ASN A 98 -14.96 10.64 14.74
C ASN A 98 -14.21 9.97 15.92
N ALA A 99 -12.88 10.18 15.99
CA ALA A 99 -11.99 9.46 16.89
C ALA A 99 -12.22 9.85 18.37
N ASP A 100 -12.25 8.83 19.26
CA ASP A 100 -12.35 9.04 20.71
C ASP A 100 -11.01 9.50 21.30
N LEU A 101 -9.90 9.02 20.73
CA LEU A 101 -8.56 9.39 21.16
C LEU A 101 -7.61 9.46 19.95
N VAL A 102 -6.88 10.57 19.85
CA VAL A 102 -5.79 10.72 18.88
C VAL A 102 -4.46 10.68 19.60
N ILE A 103 -3.59 9.73 19.24
CA ILE A 103 -2.22 9.66 19.73
C ILE A 103 -1.30 10.08 18.59
N ALA A 104 -0.55 11.18 18.81
CA ALA A 104 0.30 11.74 17.77
C ALA A 104 1.70 12.05 18.28
N SER A 105 2.72 11.93 17.43
CA SER A 105 4.04 12.50 17.72
C SER A 105 3.97 14.03 17.79
N PRO A 106 4.87 14.69 18.53
CA PRO A 106 4.86 16.15 18.64
C PRO A 106 4.90 16.85 17.28
N THR A 107 5.67 16.35 16.34
CA THR A 107 5.77 16.88 14.98
C THR A 107 4.44 16.79 14.23
N LEU A 108 3.77 15.63 14.28
CA LEU A 108 2.48 15.44 13.61
C LEU A 108 1.35 16.17 14.31
N ALA A 109 1.37 16.24 15.65
CA ALA A 109 0.44 17.06 16.43
C ALA A 109 0.54 18.54 16.05
N ALA A 110 1.77 19.06 15.94
CA ALA A 110 2.02 20.43 15.49
C ALA A 110 1.55 20.67 14.04
N ALA A 111 1.77 19.71 13.13
CA ALA A 111 1.32 19.78 11.75
C ALA A 111 -0.21 19.78 11.62
N MET A 112 -0.91 19.02 12.46
CA MET A 112 -2.37 19.00 12.51
C MET A 112 -2.94 20.35 12.99
N GLY A 113 -2.25 21.04 13.91
CA GLY A 113 -2.76 22.23 14.56
C GLY A 113 -3.97 21.93 15.45
N PRO A 114 -4.81 22.93 15.75
CA PRO A 114 -6.01 22.73 16.57
C PRO A 114 -6.98 21.76 15.90
N ILE A 115 -7.44 20.76 16.65
CA ILE A 115 -8.53 19.85 16.30
C ILE A 115 -9.67 20.06 17.27
N ASP A 116 -10.82 19.46 17.02
CA ASP A 116 -11.99 19.59 17.88
C ASP A 116 -11.61 19.32 19.36
N SER A 117 -12.05 20.18 20.26
CA SER A 117 -11.78 20.07 21.71
C SER A 117 -12.36 18.80 22.36
N SER A 118 -13.24 18.10 21.68
CA SER A 118 -13.76 16.78 22.08
C SER A 118 -12.75 15.64 21.90
N ILE A 119 -11.65 15.87 21.17
CA ILE A 119 -10.62 14.88 20.89
C ILE A 119 -9.39 15.15 21.76
N ALA A 120 -8.99 14.15 22.55
CA ALA A 120 -7.73 14.22 23.31
C ALA A 120 -6.55 13.87 22.40
N VAL A 121 -5.64 14.83 22.19
CA VAL A 121 -4.36 14.58 21.51
C VAL A 121 -3.30 14.33 22.55
N VAL A 122 -2.60 13.21 22.45
CA VAL A 122 -1.50 12.85 23.35
C VAL A 122 -0.21 12.76 22.54
N ASP A 123 0.79 13.50 22.96
CA ASP A 123 2.11 13.48 22.35
C ASP A 123 2.75 12.09 22.47
N ALA A 124 3.07 11.53 21.34
CA ALA A 124 3.61 10.19 21.26
C ALA A 124 5.14 10.11 21.46
N GLY A 125 5.83 11.23 21.53
CA GLY A 125 7.31 11.25 21.55
C GLY A 125 7.92 10.70 20.24
N ASP A 126 9.17 11.03 20.01
CA ASP A 126 9.88 10.65 18.76
C ASP A 126 10.80 9.43 18.93
N SER A 127 10.86 8.81 20.11
CA SER A 127 11.71 7.65 20.36
C SER A 127 10.90 6.36 20.49
N ALA A 128 11.53 5.27 20.10
CA ALA A 128 10.95 3.94 19.93
C ALA A 128 10.20 3.34 21.15
N HIS A 129 10.23 4.00 22.31
CA HIS A 129 9.68 3.45 23.56
C HIS A 129 8.81 4.39 24.36
N THR A 130 8.67 5.65 23.97
CA THR A 130 8.15 6.69 24.85
C THR A 130 6.64 6.80 24.83
N VAL A 131 5.97 6.36 23.77
CA VAL A 131 4.51 6.47 23.63
C VAL A 131 3.79 5.45 24.48
N ALA A 132 4.15 4.19 24.29
CA ALA A 132 3.56 3.12 25.08
C ALA A 132 3.87 3.30 26.57
N ALA A 133 5.04 3.83 26.93
CA ALA A 133 5.41 4.12 28.31
C ALA A 133 4.43 5.10 29.00
N ARG A 134 3.83 6.04 28.26
CA ARG A 134 2.86 6.99 28.83
C ARG A 134 1.52 6.36 29.17
N PHE A 135 1.15 5.30 28.45
CA PHE A 135 -0.10 4.58 28.67
C PHE A 135 0.10 3.32 29.51
N ARG A 136 1.36 2.85 29.72
CA ARG A 136 1.63 1.63 30.46
C ARG A 136 1.41 1.82 31.96
N VAL A 137 0.51 1.02 32.49
CA VAL A 137 0.36 0.82 33.94
C VAL A 137 1.25 -0.36 34.31
N SER A 138 2.41 -0.08 34.92
CA SER A 138 3.39 -1.13 35.31
C SER A 138 2.74 -2.19 36.17
N ASP A 139 3.10 -3.46 35.88
CA ASP A 139 2.58 -4.63 36.59
C ASP A 139 1.05 -4.78 36.57
N ALA A 140 0.38 -4.16 35.58
CA ALA A 140 -1.05 -4.37 35.38
C ALA A 140 -1.35 -5.87 35.16
N ALA A 141 -2.44 -6.35 35.73
CA ALA A 141 -2.93 -7.68 35.43
C ALA A 141 -3.30 -7.80 33.94
N PRO A 142 -3.11 -8.98 33.32
CA PRO A 142 -3.55 -9.19 31.94
C PRO A 142 -5.03 -8.82 31.76
N VAL A 143 -5.32 -8.03 30.72
CA VAL A 143 -6.70 -7.71 30.37
C VAL A 143 -7.44 -8.98 29.97
N PRO A 144 -8.62 -9.27 30.53
CA PRO A 144 -9.39 -10.45 30.16
C PRO A 144 -9.71 -10.46 28.66
N ASP A 145 -9.65 -11.64 28.05
CA ASP A 145 -10.02 -11.79 26.65
C ASP A 145 -11.51 -11.53 26.47
N LEU A 146 -11.80 -10.76 25.42
CA LEU A 146 -13.18 -10.52 25.01
C LEU A 146 -13.78 -11.78 24.35
N PRO A 147 -15.11 -11.97 24.45
CA PRO A 147 -15.77 -13.04 23.70
C PRO A 147 -15.40 -13.00 22.22
N ALA A 148 -15.26 -14.17 21.61
CA ALA A 148 -14.97 -14.28 20.18
C ALA A 148 -16.09 -13.60 19.36
N ASP A 149 -15.70 -12.71 18.48
CA ASP A 149 -16.61 -11.98 17.60
C ASP A 149 -15.89 -11.73 16.27
N PRO A 150 -16.22 -12.53 15.23
CA PRO A 150 -15.63 -12.37 13.89
C PRO A 150 -15.93 -11.02 13.25
N GLU A 151 -17.07 -10.40 13.58
CA GLU A 151 -17.49 -9.11 12.98
C GLU A 151 -16.97 -7.90 13.76
N ARG A 152 -16.31 -8.09 14.89
CA ARG A 152 -15.74 -6.97 15.65
C ARG A 152 -14.72 -6.21 14.80
N PRO A 153 -14.91 -4.89 14.57
CA PRO A 153 -13.93 -4.06 13.90
C PRO A 153 -12.59 -4.04 14.64
N VAL A 154 -11.49 -4.09 13.91
CA VAL A 154 -10.12 -4.11 14.48
C VAL A 154 -9.30 -2.94 13.97
N CYS A 155 -9.32 -2.69 12.66
CA CYS A 155 -8.53 -1.60 12.10
C CYS A 155 -9.20 -0.88 10.93
N ILE A 156 -8.75 0.36 10.74
CA ILE A 156 -9.13 1.24 9.63
C ILE A 156 -7.85 1.66 8.91
N CYS A 157 -7.78 1.42 7.60
CA CYS A 157 -6.67 1.80 6.74
C CYS A 157 -7.12 2.86 5.73
N PHE A 158 -6.48 4.02 5.72
CA PHE A 158 -6.84 5.09 4.80
C PHE A 158 -6.29 4.87 3.40
N THR A 159 -7.12 5.18 2.41
CA THR A 159 -6.73 5.29 1.01
C THR A 159 -6.42 6.75 0.67
N SER A 160 -5.50 6.98 -0.25
CA SER A 160 -5.24 8.30 -0.82
C SER A 160 -6.33 8.68 -1.83
N GLY A 161 -7.56 8.83 -1.38
CA GLY A 161 -8.77 8.92 -2.20
C GLY A 161 -8.61 9.69 -3.53
N SER A 162 -9.01 9.06 -4.62
CA SER A 162 -9.04 9.69 -5.96
C SER A 162 -9.98 10.90 -6.01
N THR A 163 -10.87 11.09 -5.04
CA THR A 163 -11.82 12.21 -4.91
C THR A 163 -11.32 13.38 -4.07
N GLY A 164 -10.13 13.28 -3.43
CA GLY A 164 -9.55 14.32 -2.56
C GLY A 164 -9.94 14.22 -1.09
N GLN A 165 -11.00 13.50 -0.76
CA GLN A 165 -11.34 13.17 0.63
C GLN A 165 -10.76 11.79 0.99
N PRO A 166 -10.11 11.63 2.15
CA PRO A 166 -9.63 10.34 2.59
C PRO A 166 -10.81 9.41 2.88
N ARG A 167 -10.68 8.13 2.49
CA ARG A 167 -11.64 7.08 2.83
C ARG A 167 -10.94 6.02 3.66
N GLY A 168 -11.54 5.65 4.78
CA GLY A 168 -11.01 4.61 5.67
C GLY A 168 -11.66 3.27 5.43
N GLY A 169 -11.00 2.34 4.74
CA GLY A 169 -11.45 0.96 4.64
C GLY A 169 -11.28 0.25 5.98
N TRP A 170 -12.34 -0.37 6.52
CA TRP A 170 -12.26 -1.03 7.82
C TRP A 170 -12.35 -2.55 7.74
N TYR A 171 -11.69 -3.20 8.68
CA TYR A 171 -11.53 -4.64 8.75
C TYR A 171 -11.93 -5.17 10.12
N ALA A 172 -12.72 -6.24 10.11
CA ALA A 172 -13.06 -7.02 11.30
C ALA A 172 -12.08 -8.19 11.52
N ASN A 173 -12.23 -8.88 12.63
CA ASN A 173 -11.45 -10.07 12.95
C ASN A 173 -11.49 -11.12 11.83
N ARG A 174 -12.64 -11.36 11.20
CA ARG A 174 -12.79 -12.35 10.12
C ARG A 174 -11.89 -12.05 8.91
N GLN A 175 -11.76 -10.78 8.52
CA GLN A 175 -10.88 -10.44 7.40
C GLN A 175 -9.41 -10.61 7.78
N LEU A 176 -9.00 -10.18 8.97
CA LEU A 176 -7.62 -10.35 9.42
C LEU A 176 -7.22 -11.84 9.47
N GLN A 177 -8.14 -12.71 9.91
CA GLN A 177 -7.93 -14.15 9.90
C GLN A 177 -7.83 -14.68 8.46
N ALA A 178 -8.78 -14.32 7.60
CA ALA A 178 -8.77 -14.73 6.20
C ALA A 178 -7.49 -14.27 5.46
N ILE A 179 -7.04 -13.04 5.70
CA ILE A 179 -5.79 -12.50 5.14
C ILE A 179 -4.59 -13.33 5.60
N ALA A 180 -4.51 -13.68 6.89
CA ALA A 180 -3.44 -14.51 7.40
C ALA A 180 -3.45 -15.92 6.75
N GLU A 181 -4.61 -16.53 6.61
CA GLU A 181 -4.78 -17.82 5.94
C GLU A 181 -4.40 -17.80 4.47
N LEU A 182 -4.85 -16.76 3.72
CA LEU A 182 -4.56 -16.60 2.30
C LEU A 182 -3.07 -16.33 2.01
N ASP A 183 -2.39 -15.64 2.91
CA ASP A 183 -0.95 -15.35 2.75
C ASP A 183 -0.05 -16.53 3.14
N THR A 184 -0.46 -17.35 4.11
CA THR A 184 0.41 -18.36 4.73
C THR A 184 -0.10 -19.79 4.58
N GLY A 185 -1.32 -19.99 4.06
CA GLY A 185 -1.98 -21.29 4.08
C GLY A 185 -2.28 -21.78 5.51
N GLY A 186 -2.39 -20.88 6.49
CA GLY A 186 -2.60 -21.22 7.91
C GLY A 186 -1.33 -21.68 8.62
N ALA A 187 -0.15 -21.51 8.03
CA ALA A 187 1.12 -21.89 8.65
C ALA A 187 1.36 -21.14 9.97
N TRP A 188 1.90 -21.84 10.95
CA TRP A 188 2.30 -21.30 12.25
C TRP A 188 3.78 -21.58 12.51
N GLY A 189 4.54 -20.58 12.98
CA GLY A 189 5.98 -20.70 13.14
C GLY A 189 6.72 -20.52 11.82
N GLY A 190 7.94 -21.02 11.78
CA GLY A 190 8.86 -20.88 10.66
C GLY A 190 10.01 -19.92 10.98
N GLY A 191 9.78 -18.92 11.81
CA GLY A 191 10.82 -18.01 12.30
C GLY A 191 11.47 -17.16 11.20
N GLY A 192 12.77 -16.89 11.39
CA GLY A 192 13.58 -16.11 10.45
C GLY A 192 13.47 -14.61 10.65
N HIS A 193 13.93 -13.85 9.66
CA HIS A 193 13.96 -12.41 9.68
C HIS A 193 13.15 -11.81 8.52
N GLY A 194 12.57 -10.65 8.73
CA GLY A 194 11.85 -9.93 7.71
C GLY A 194 11.89 -8.41 7.93
N LEU A 195 11.48 -7.68 6.92
CA LEU A 195 11.44 -6.22 6.91
C LEU A 195 10.01 -5.73 7.02
N SER A 196 9.80 -4.60 7.72
CA SER A 196 8.64 -3.76 7.51
C SER A 196 8.99 -2.71 6.46
N SER A 197 8.64 -2.97 5.21
CA SER A 197 8.98 -2.11 4.05
C SER A 197 7.97 -1.00 3.80
N VAL A 198 6.82 -1.02 4.49
CA VAL A 198 5.73 -0.04 4.34
C VAL A 198 5.44 0.65 5.66
N ALA A 199 4.85 1.84 5.60
CA ALA A 199 4.38 2.52 6.81
C ALA A 199 3.38 1.64 7.58
N MET A 200 3.50 1.60 8.91
CA MET A 200 2.64 0.77 9.76
C MET A 200 1.16 1.16 9.68
N ALA A 201 0.86 2.41 9.35
CA ALA A 201 -0.50 2.88 9.08
C ALA A 201 -1.12 2.33 7.78
N HIS A 202 -0.35 1.58 6.99
CA HIS A 202 -0.81 1.07 5.70
C HIS A 202 -1.44 -0.33 5.83
N VAL A 203 -2.36 -0.65 4.90
CA VAL A 203 -3.00 -1.98 4.83
C VAL A 203 -1.96 -3.11 4.80
N GLY A 204 -0.84 -2.93 4.09
CA GLY A 204 0.26 -3.89 4.00
C GLY A 204 0.97 -4.19 5.32
N PHE A 205 0.66 -3.48 6.41
CA PHE A 205 1.12 -3.79 7.75
C PHE A 205 -0.05 -4.13 8.68
N MET A 206 -1.06 -3.25 8.79
CA MET A 206 -2.13 -3.41 9.78
C MET A 206 -2.89 -4.73 9.61
N THR A 207 -3.23 -5.11 8.40
CA THR A 207 -3.93 -6.37 8.13
C THR A 207 -3.01 -7.59 8.14
N LYS A 208 -1.69 -7.38 8.04
CA LYS A 208 -0.68 -8.46 7.99
C LYS A 208 -0.09 -8.80 9.36
N LEU A 209 -0.32 -7.98 10.38
CA LEU A 209 0.23 -8.20 11.71
C LEU A 209 -0.12 -9.59 12.29
N PRO A 210 -1.35 -10.16 12.11
CA PRO A 210 -1.64 -11.50 12.62
C PRO A 210 -0.68 -12.58 12.11
N TRP A 211 -0.41 -12.65 10.80
CA TRP A 211 0.51 -13.64 10.27
C TRP A 211 1.97 -13.35 10.61
N MET A 212 2.34 -12.07 10.72
CA MET A 212 3.70 -11.69 11.17
C MET A 212 3.96 -12.23 12.57
N LEU A 213 2.99 -12.11 13.49
CA LEU A 213 3.08 -12.66 14.83
C LEU A 213 3.04 -14.20 14.82
N ALA A 214 2.14 -14.78 14.02
CA ALA A 214 1.99 -16.24 13.92
C ALA A 214 3.25 -16.92 13.37
N SER A 215 4.04 -16.24 12.56
CA SER A 215 5.29 -16.77 12.00
C SER A 215 6.43 -16.93 13.02
N GLY A 216 6.39 -16.24 14.16
CA GLY A 216 7.47 -16.24 15.14
C GLY A 216 8.76 -15.59 14.64
N ARG A 217 8.68 -14.77 13.57
CA ARG A 217 9.84 -14.13 12.95
C ARG A 217 10.27 -12.87 13.68
N THR A 218 11.52 -12.47 13.51
CA THR A 218 12.02 -11.15 13.87
C THR A 218 11.76 -10.16 12.75
N THR A 219 11.03 -9.08 13.04
CA THR A 219 10.74 -8.01 12.06
C THR A 219 11.64 -6.81 12.31
N HIS A 220 12.46 -6.46 11.32
CA HIS A 220 13.30 -5.27 11.36
C HIS A 220 12.51 -4.04 10.93
N LEU A 221 12.54 -3.00 11.77
CA LEU A 221 11.85 -1.73 11.57
C LEU A 221 12.85 -0.66 11.16
N LEU A 222 12.55 0.04 10.08
CA LEU A 222 13.26 1.25 9.69
C LEU A 222 12.29 2.43 9.78
N GLU A 223 12.70 3.51 10.43
CA GLU A 223 11.91 4.75 10.51
C GLU A 223 11.67 5.33 9.12
N ARG A 224 12.67 5.21 8.25
CA ARG A 224 12.59 5.59 6.83
C ARG A 224 13.21 4.52 5.97
N TRP A 225 12.54 4.23 4.85
CA TRP A 225 13.10 3.31 3.87
C TRP A 225 14.37 3.91 3.23
N ARG A 226 15.46 3.16 3.24
CA ARG A 226 16.75 3.51 2.62
C ARG A 226 17.40 2.25 2.06
N ALA A 227 17.90 2.31 0.83
CA ALA A 227 18.42 1.14 0.12
C ALA A 227 19.58 0.45 0.87
N ARG A 228 20.59 1.21 1.34
CA ARG A 228 21.76 0.63 2.00
C ARG A 228 21.41 -0.16 3.27
N PRO A 229 20.75 0.39 4.28
CA PRO A 229 20.37 -0.40 5.46
C PRO A 229 19.51 -1.62 5.13
N ILE A 230 18.65 -1.54 4.11
CA ILE A 230 17.82 -2.67 3.67
C ILE A 230 18.71 -3.78 3.09
N LEU A 231 19.64 -3.44 2.21
CA LEU A 231 20.58 -4.41 1.63
C LEU A 231 21.41 -5.09 2.73
N ASP A 232 21.93 -4.31 3.68
CA ASP A 232 22.72 -4.82 4.80
C ASP A 232 21.91 -5.82 5.66
N LEU A 233 20.62 -5.57 5.88
CA LEU A 233 19.75 -6.49 6.61
C LEU A 233 19.44 -7.76 5.79
N ILE A 234 19.15 -7.62 4.49
CA ILE A 234 18.86 -8.76 3.60
C ILE A 234 20.06 -9.72 3.57
N THR A 235 21.27 -9.19 3.37
CA THR A 235 22.50 -9.99 3.29
C THR A 235 22.92 -10.56 4.64
N ARG A 236 22.88 -9.73 5.70
CA ARG A 236 23.28 -10.15 7.05
C ARG A 236 22.43 -11.29 7.59
N TYR A 237 21.11 -11.21 7.41
CA TYR A 237 20.16 -12.17 7.95
C TYR A 237 19.69 -13.21 6.92
N GLN A 238 20.32 -13.24 5.74
CA GLN A 238 20.01 -14.20 4.67
C GLN A 238 18.50 -14.27 4.39
N MET A 239 17.87 -13.09 4.25
CA MET A 239 16.41 -13.03 4.08
C MET A 239 15.99 -13.68 2.75
N PRO A 240 15.02 -14.60 2.75
CA PRO A 240 14.67 -15.38 1.56
C PRO A 240 13.82 -14.60 0.54
N ALA A 241 13.41 -13.38 0.87
CA ALA A 241 12.63 -12.55 -0.03
C ALA A 241 13.02 -11.08 0.04
N ILE A 242 13.10 -10.45 -1.14
CA ILE A 242 13.19 -8.99 -1.30
C ILE A 242 11.76 -8.49 -1.54
N THR A 243 11.26 -7.62 -0.66
CA THR A 243 9.89 -7.11 -0.75
C THR A 243 9.88 -5.58 -0.79
N GLY A 244 9.00 -5.00 -1.61
CA GLY A 244 8.88 -3.55 -1.69
C GLY A 244 7.95 -3.08 -2.79
N VAL A 245 8.02 -1.78 -3.12
CA VAL A 245 7.44 -1.22 -4.34
C VAL A 245 8.52 -1.14 -5.43
N ALA A 246 8.14 -1.10 -6.69
CA ALA A 246 9.08 -1.08 -7.82
C ALA A 246 10.19 -0.01 -7.69
N PRO A 247 9.92 1.26 -7.29
CA PRO A 247 10.99 2.24 -7.06
C PRO A 247 11.98 1.83 -5.97
N GLN A 248 11.56 1.12 -4.93
CA GLN A 248 12.45 0.62 -3.88
C GLN A 248 13.40 -0.46 -4.41
N ILE A 249 12.89 -1.36 -5.26
CA ILE A 249 13.73 -2.37 -5.93
C ILE A 249 14.76 -1.67 -6.83
N ALA A 250 14.35 -0.66 -7.62
CA ALA A 250 15.26 0.12 -8.44
C ALA A 250 16.37 0.81 -7.62
N LEU A 251 16.02 1.37 -6.44
CA LEU A 251 17.00 1.99 -5.56
C LEU A 251 18.00 0.98 -4.96
N LEU A 252 17.60 -0.28 -4.74
CA LEU A 252 18.54 -1.34 -4.36
C LEU A 252 19.51 -1.66 -5.49
N LEU A 253 19.00 -1.83 -6.72
CA LEU A 253 19.80 -2.12 -7.91
C LEU A 253 20.81 -1.01 -8.23
N ASN A 254 20.48 0.24 -7.91
CA ASN A 254 21.36 1.40 -8.14
C ASN A 254 22.48 1.55 -7.10
N LEU A 255 22.58 0.66 -6.09
CA LEU A 255 23.70 0.69 -5.16
C LEU A 255 24.99 0.28 -5.90
N PRO A 256 26.09 1.04 -5.73
CA PRO A 256 27.30 0.88 -6.57
C PRO A 256 27.99 -0.47 -6.41
N ASP A 257 27.79 -1.14 -5.27
CA ASP A 257 28.39 -2.41 -4.91
C ASP A 257 27.38 -3.58 -4.91
N ILE A 258 26.19 -3.41 -5.49
CA ILE A 258 25.15 -4.42 -5.47
C ILE A 258 25.63 -5.76 -6.06
N ALA A 259 26.48 -5.72 -7.08
CA ALA A 259 27.03 -6.90 -7.74
C ALA A 259 28.11 -7.65 -6.91
N GLU A 260 28.58 -7.06 -5.80
CA GLU A 260 29.56 -7.67 -4.90
C GLU A 260 28.91 -8.56 -3.83
N HIS A 261 27.56 -8.50 -3.71
CA HIS A 261 26.81 -9.26 -2.72
C HIS A 261 26.34 -10.60 -3.27
N ASP A 262 26.29 -11.60 -2.38
CA ASP A 262 25.74 -12.91 -2.65
C ASP A 262 24.24 -12.96 -2.32
N PHE A 263 23.40 -13.36 -3.30
CA PHE A 263 21.96 -13.46 -3.20
C PHE A 263 21.43 -14.89 -3.33
N ASP A 264 22.25 -15.93 -3.23
CA ASP A 264 21.83 -17.34 -3.35
C ASP A 264 20.70 -17.73 -2.37
N HIS A 265 20.63 -17.00 -1.26
CA HIS A 265 19.58 -17.14 -0.23
C HIS A 265 18.23 -16.54 -0.65
N VAL A 266 18.19 -15.64 -1.61
CA VAL A 266 16.95 -14.99 -2.08
C VAL A 266 16.18 -15.98 -2.97
N LYS A 267 14.93 -16.24 -2.61
CA LYS A 267 14.05 -17.18 -3.32
C LYS A 267 12.95 -16.47 -4.11
N ALA A 268 12.69 -15.21 -3.80
CA ALA A 268 11.67 -14.41 -4.50
C ALA A 268 11.92 -12.91 -4.35
N ILE A 269 11.56 -12.17 -5.38
CA ILE A 269 11.40 -10.71 -5.35
C ILE A 269 9.89 -10.46 -5.44
N VAL A 270 9.33 -9.74 -4.49
CA VAL A 270 7.88 -9.49 -4.43
C VAL A 270 7.63 -7.98 -4.43
N ALA A 271 7.05 -7.48 -5.49
CA ALA A 271 6.74 -6.07 -5.65
C ALA A 271 5.24 -5.83 -5.80
N GLY A 272 4.74 -4.79 -5.14
CA GLY A 272 3.33 -4.41 -5.22
C GLY A 272 3.11 -2.91 -5.03
N GLY A 273 1.87 -2.45 -5.23
CA GLY A 273 1.48 -1.07 -4.97
C GLY A 273 1.87 -0.04 -6.04
N ALA A 274 2.74 -0.41 -6.97
CA ALA A 274 3.12 0.38 -8.15
C ALA A 274 3.39 -0.54 -9.35
N ALA A 275 3.33 0.00 -10.57
CA ALA A 275 3.73 -0.73 -11.77
C ALA A 275 5.23 -1.06 -11.73
N SER A 276 5.59 -2.24 -12.21
CA SER A 276 6.97 -2.67 -12.37
C SER A 276 7.32 -2.69 -13.86
N PRO A 277 8.14 -1.74 -14.35
CA PRO A 277 8.57 -1.74 -15.76
C PRO A 277 9.29 -3.05 -16.12
N PRO A 278 9.10 -3.59 -17.33
CA PRO A 278 9.76 -4.83 -17.77
C PRO A 278 11.28 -4.82 -17.58
N ALA A 279 11.95 -3.72 -17.93
CA ALA A 279 13.40 -3.57 -17.76
C ALA A 279 13.84 -3.72 -16.28
N LEU A 280 13.06 -3.18 -15.34
CA LEU A 280 13.32 -3.33 -13.90
C LEU A 280 13.17 -4.79 -13.47
N VAL A 281 12.12 -5.47 -13.93
CA VAL A 281 11.87 -6.89 -13.61
C VAL A 281 13.03 -7.77 -14.10
N ASP A 282 13.48 -7.58 -15.35
CA ASP A 282 14.58 -8.33 -15.92
C ASP A 282 15.91 -8.08 -15.20
N GLU A 283 16.21 -6.81 -14.89
CA GLU A 283 17.42 -6.47 -14.16
C GLU A 283 17.40 -7.04 -12.75
N ALA A 284 16.29 -6.95 -12.03
CA ALA A 284 16.16 -7.50 -10.69
C ALA A 284 16.32 -9.03 -10.71
N ARG A 285 15.68 -9.74 -11.65
CA ARG A 285 15.84 -11.19 -11.82
C ARG A 285 17.31 -11.56 -12.06
N ARG A 286 18.00 -10.80 -12.91
CA ARG A 286 19.41 -11.04 -13.24
C ARG A 286 20.34 -10.79 -12.06
N VAL A 287 20.16 -9.70 -11.31
CA VAL A 287 21.05 -9.30 -10.21
C VAL A 287 20.81 -10.16 -8.97
N PHE A 288 19.57 -10.40 -8.60
CA PHE A 288 19.24 -11.16 -7.38
C PHE A 288 19.12 -12.68 -7.62
N GLY A 289 19.20 -13.14 -8.87
CA GLY A 289 19.12 -14.57 -9.19
C GLY A 289 17.80 -15.24 -8.82
N ALA A 290 16.71 -14.47 -8.64
CA ALA A 290 15.45 -14.94 -8.11
C ALA A 290 14.26 -14.50 -8.99
N PRO A 291 13.15 -15.27 -8.99
CA PRO A 291 11.95 -14.88 -9.72
C PRO A 291 11.32 -13.61 -9.13
N TYR A 292 10.75 -12.78 -10.01
CA TYR A 292 10.06 -11.56 -9.67
C TYR A 292 8.54 -11.79 -9.73
N SER A 293 7.85 -11.50 -8.65
CA SER A 293 6.39 -11.62 -8.56
C SER A 293 5.76 -10.26 -8.33
N ILE A 294 4.90 -9.86 -9.25
CA ILE A 294 4.05 -8.66 -9.13
C ILE A 294 2.84 -9.01 -8.25
N ARG A 295 2.49 -8.12 -7.32
CA ARG A 295 1.31 -8.24 -6.46
C ARG A 295 0.40 -7.04 -6.67
N TYR A 296 -0.69 -7.26 -7.41
CA TYR A 296 -1.76 -6.28 -7.54
C TYR A 296 -2.76 -6.45 -6.40
N SER A 297 -3.00 -5.37 -5.68
CA SER A 297 -4.00 -5.29 -4.61
C SER A 297 -4.32 -3.83 -4.29
N SER A 298 -5.37 -3.60 -3.53
CA SER A 298 -5.73 -2.29 -3.02
C SER A 298 -5.92 -2.32 -1.50
N THR A 299 -6.12 -1.15 -0.89
CA THR A 299 -6.54 -1.08 0.50
C THR A 299 -7.87 -1.81 0.67
N GLU A 300 -8.82 -1.60 -0.21
CA GLU A 300 -10.17 -2.18 -0.16
C GLU A 300 -10.16 -3.71 -0.27
N SER A 301 -9.18 -4.28 -0.96
CA SER A 301 -9.01 -5.74 -1.10
C SER A 301 -8.27 -6.40 0.07
N GLY A 302 -7.92 -5.65 1.12
CA GLY A 302 -7.14 -6.15 2.27
C GLY A 302 -5.67 -6.46 1.96
N GLY A 303 -5.14 -5.91 0.86
CA GLY A 303 -3.80 -6.23 0.39
C GLY A 303 -3.68 -7.65 -0.22
N ILE A 304 -4.80 -8.25 -0.60
CA ILE A 304 -4.91 -9.54 -1.30
C ILE A 304 -5.56 -9.30 -2.66
N GLY A 305 -5.11 -9.98 -3.69
CA GLY A 305 -5.65 -9.80 -5.04
C GLY A 305 -5.02 -10.73 -6.07
N ILE A 306 -4.47 -10.15 -7.12
CA ILE A 306 -3.89 -10.84 -8.27
C ILE A 306 -2.36 -10.84 -8.16
N GLY A 307 -1.69 -11.83 -8.73
CA GLY A 307 -0.24 -11.85 -8.73
C GLY A 307 0.34 -12.75 -9.80
N THR A 308 1.55 -12.40 -10.30
CA THR A 308 2.29 -13.27 -11.21
C THR A 308 2.87 -14.46 -10.43
N ALA A 309 2.87 -15.62 -11.06
CA ALA A 309 3.47 -16.82 -10.49
C ALA A 309 5.00 -16.67 -10.36
N LEU A 310 5.61 -17.41 -9.44
CA LEU A 310 7.08 -17.41 -9.33
C LEU A 310 7.74 -18.15 -10.50
N ASP A 311 7.02 -19.05 -11.15
CA ASP A 311 7.42 -19.80 -12.34
C ASP A 311 6.76 -19.26 -13.63
N ALA A 312 6.26 -18.00 -13.59
CA ALA A 312 5.66 -17.33 -14.73
C ALA A 312 6.63 -17.24 -15.92
N ASP A 313 6.11 -17.43 -17.12
CA ASP A 313 6.85 -17.10 -18.34
C ASP A 313 7.07 -15.57 -18.47
N ASP A 314 7.88 -15.15 -19.43
CA ASP A 314 8.22 -13.75 -19.58
C ASP A 314 7.00 -12.89 -19.98
N ASP A 315 6.04 -13.41 -20.72
CA ASP A 315 4.82 -12.66 -21.07
C ASP A 315 3.98 -12.35 -19.81
N GLU A 316 3.77 -13.35 -18.94
CA GLU A 316 3.07 -13.13 -17.66
C GLU A 316 3.89 -12.22 -16.75
N ALA A 317 5.19 -12.50 -16.58
CA ALA A 317 6.03 -11.80 -15.59
C ALA A 317 6.29 -10.32 -15.93
N LEU A 318 6.42 -9.98 -17.23
CA LEU A 318 6.81 -8.65 -17.70
C LEU A 318 5.61 -7.77 -18.08
N HIS A 319 4.50 -8.38 -18.54
CA HIS A 319 3.43 -7.65 -19.21
C HIS A 319 2.05 -7.86 -18.57
N SER A 320 1.98 -8.41 -17.35
CA SER A 320 0.72 -8.67 -16.68
C SER A 320 0.76 -8.37 -15.19
N ILE A 321 -0.41 -8.41 -14.56
CA ILE A 321 -0.53 -8.49 -13.10
C ILE A 321 -0.76 -9.93 -12.63
N GLY A 322 -0.74 -10.90 -13.56
CA GLY A 322 -0.87 -12.32 -13.29
C GLY A 322 -2.31 -12.81 -13.16
N ARG A 323 -2.53 -13.70 -12.22
CA ARG A 323 -3.79 -14.42 -11.99
C ARG A 323 -4.32 -14.20 -10.58
N PRO A 324 -5.64 -14.41 -10.35
CA PRO A 324 -6.17 -14.41 -8.99
C PRO A 324 -5.40 -15.36 -8.10
N ARG A 325 -5.01 -14.86 -6.92
CA ARG A 325 -4.36 -15.71 -5.90
C ARG A 325 -5.37 -16.70 -5.33
N PRO A 326 -4.93 -17.81 -4.71
CA PRO A 326 -5.82 -18.75 -4.04
C PRO A 326 -6.81 -18.03 -3.11
N GLY A 327 -8.12 -18.33 -3.24
CA GLY A 327 -9.18 -17.71 -2.47
C GLY A 327 -9.60 -16.31 -2.95
N VAL A 328 -9.12 -15.87 -4.11
CA VAL A 328 -9.56 -14.66 -4.80
C VAL A 328 -10.26 -15.07 -6.09
N GLU A 329 -11.40 -14.46 -6.37
CA GLU A 329 -12.03 -14.47 -7.69
C GLU A 329 -11.89 -13.09 -8.32
N ALA A 330 -11.73 -13.04 -9.63
CA ALA A 330 -11.61 -11.80 -10.40
C ALA A 330 -12.43 -11.90 -11.68
N ASP A 331 -13.04 -10.79 -12.07
CA ASP A 331 -13.84 -10.69 -13.28
C ASP A 331 -13.65 -9.33 -13.95
N ILE A 332 -13.88 -9.28 -15.27
CA ILE A 332 -13.90 -8.03 -16.03
C ILE A 332 -15.35 -7.74 -16.38
N ARG A 333 -15.83 -6.56 -15.99
CA ARG A 333 -17.25 -6.20 -16.15
C ARG A 333 -17.41 -4.84 -16.82
N ASP A 334 -18.53 -4.70 -17.51
CA ASP A 334 -18.99 -3.42 -18.06
C ASP A 334 -19.59 -2.50 -16.98
N GLU A 335 -20.11 -1.33 -17.39
CA GLU A 335 -20.70 -0.34 -16.50
C GLU A 335 -21.96 -0.85 -15.78
N ASP A 336 -22.70 -1.79 -16.41
CA ASP A 336 -23.90 -2.41 -15.87
C ASP A 336 -23.57 -3.60 -14.94
N GLY A 337 -22.30 -3.96 -14.79
CA GLY A 337 -21.84 -5.08 -13.97
C GLY A 337 -21.91 -6.44 -14.67
N THR A 338 -22.15 -6.47 -15.99
CA THR A 338 -22.17 -7.70 -16.79
C THR A 338 -20.73 -8.15 -17.10
N SER A 339 -20.47 -9.45 -16.94
CA SER A 339 -19.17 -10.03 -17.27
C SER A 339 -18.87 -9.93 -18.77
N LEU A 340 -17.66 -9.48 -19.11
CA LEU A 340 -17.18 -9.32 -20.47
C LEU A 340 -16.40 -10.56 -20.95
N ALA A 341 -16.32 -10.72 -22.27
CA ALA A 341 -15.55 -11.80 -22.88
C ALA A 341 -14.03 -11.55 -22.75
N ASP A 342 -13.25 -12.61 -22.90
CA ASP A 342 -11.79 -12.53 -22.88
C ASP A 342 -11.28 -11.58 -24.00
N GLY A 343 -10.33 -10.72 -23.64
CA GLY A 343 -9.76 -9.69 -24.51
C GLY A 343 -10.51 -8.35 -24.47
N GLU A 344 -11.73 -8.29 -23.97
CA GLU A 344 -12.46 -7.03 -23.83
C GLU A 344 -11.95 -6.21 -22.63
N VAL A 345 -11.99 -4.88 -22.77
CA VAL A 345 -11.60 -3.93 -21.70
C VAL A 345 -12.82 -3.59 -20.85
N GLY A 346 -12.72 -3.81 -19.56
CA GLY A 346 -13.75 -3.43 -18.59
C GLY A 346 -13.16 -3.16 -17.21
N GLU A 347 -14.02 -2.84 -16.25
CA GLU A 347 -13.61 -2.65 -14.86
C GLU A 347 -13.26 -4.00 -14.22
N LEU A 348 -12.09 -4.05 -13.56
CA LEU A 348 -11.69 -5.21 -12.78
C LEU A 348 -12.47 -5.27 -11.48
N TRP A 349 -13.18 -6.36 -11.26
CA TRP A 349 -13.89 -6.66 -10.02
C TRP A 349 -13.22 -7.83 -9.31
N LEU A 350 -13.15 -7.74 -7.97
CA LEU A 350 -12.54 -8.77 -7.12
C LEU A 350 -13.50 -9.20 -6.03
N THR A 351 -13.47 -10.48 -5.66
CA THR A 351 -14.07 -10.96 -4.43
C THR A 351 -13.13 -11.90 -3.68
N SER A 352 -13.10 -11.79 -2.37
CA SER A 352 -12.39 -12.69 -1.46
C SER A 352 -12.82 -12.44 -0.01
N PRO A 353 -12.57 -13.38 0.91
CA PRO A 353 -12.81 -13.16 2.34
C PRO A 353 -11.95 -12.03 2.95
N ALA A 354 -10.93 -11.54 2.23
CA ALA A 354 -10.05 -10.45 2.65
C ALA A 354 -10.59 -9.05 2.36
N VAL A 355 -11.60 -8.92 1.50
CA VAL A 355 -12.19 -7.63 1.12
C VAL A 355 -12.72 -6.91 2.38
N MET A 356 -12.46 -5.61 2.46
CA MET A 356 -12.90 -4.76 3.57
C MET A 356 -14.41 -4.93 3.87
N SER A 357 -14.81 -4.62 5.09
CA SER A 357 -16.24 -4.60 5.44
C SER A 357 -16.97 -3.39 4.89
N GLY A 358 -16.26 -2.34 4.50
CA GLY A 358 -16.77 -1.10 3.93
C GLY A 358 -15.86 0.08 4.26
N TYR A 359 -16.29 1.26 3.86
CA TYR A 359 -15.65 2.51 4.30
C TYR A 359 -16.27 2.97 5.63
N TRP A 360 -15.41 3.36 6.56
CA TRP A 360 -15.83 3.84 7.87
C TRP A 360 -16.63 5.13 7.76
N ASN A 361 -17.83 5.14 8.34
CA ASN A 361 -18.78 6.25 8.30
C ASN A 361 -19.20 6.72 6.90
N ASP A 362 -18.99 5.89 5.86
CA ASP A 362 -19.38 6.20 4.47
C ASP A 362 -20.20 5.04 3.87
N PRO A 363 -21.48 4.90 4.25
CA PRO A 363 -22.33 3.83 3.70
C PRO A 363 -22.63 4.00 2.20
N VAL A 364 -22.64 5.23 1.69
CA VAL A 364 -22.88 5.51 0.27
C VAL A 364 -21.67 5.06 -0.54
N GLY A 365 -20.48 5.51 -0.22
CA GLY A 365 -19.26 5.06 -0.90
C GLY A 365 -19.03 3.56 -0.75
N THR A 366 -19.48 2.95 0.36
CA THR A 366 -19.43 1.50 0.55
C THR A 366 -20.33 0.81 -0.46
N ALA A 367 -21.60 1.23 -0.60
CA ALA A 367 -22.55 0.63 -1.54
C ALA A 367 -22.14 0.81 -3.02
N GLU A 368 -21.47 1.92 -3.36
CA GLU A 368 -20.92 2.14 -4.71
C GLU A 368 -19.72 1.23 -5.02
N THR A 369 -18.95 0.85 -3.99
CA THR A 369 -17.69 0.11 -4.14
C THR A 369 -17.87 -1.39 -3.93
N LEU A 370 -18.75 -1.80 -3.03
CA LEU A 370 -19.06 -3.20 -2.73
C LEU A 370 -20.47 -3.53 -3.25
N VAL A 371 -20.53 -4.21 -4.38
CA VAL A 371 -21.77 -4.56 -5.07
C VAL A 371 -21.91 -6.07 -5.11
N ASP A 372 -22.99 -6.61 -4.52
CA ASP A 372 -23.29 -8.05 -4.51
C ASP A 372 -22.11 -8.95 -4.07
N GLY A 373 -21.33 -8.48 -3.09
CA GLY A 373 -20.15 -9.20 -2.57
C GLY A 373 -18.88 -9.02 -3.39
N TRP A 374 -18.93 -8.23 -4.46
CA TRP A 374 -17.78 -7.90 -5.29
C TRP A 374 -17.25 -6.50 -4.99
N LEU A 375 -15.95 -6.37 -4.98
CA LEU A 375 -15.23 -5.10 -4.91
C LEU A 375 -15.02 -4.55 -6.32
N ARG A 376 -15.59 -3.39 -6.61
CA ARG A 376 -15.27 -2.57 -7.78
C ARG A 376 -13.93 -1.88 -7.51
N THR A 377 -12.90 -2.24 -8.28
CA THR A 377 -11.56 -1.70 -8.02
C THR A 377 -11.34 -0.29 -8.57
N GLY A 378 -12.15 0.12 -9.53
CA GLY A 378 -11.96 1.34 -10.31
C GLY A 378 -10.78 1.26 -11.29
N ASP A 379 -10.12 0.10 -11.41
CA ASP A 379 -9.07 -0.15 -12.37
C ASP A 379 -9.65 -0.87 -13.61
N LEU A 380 -9.20 -0.47 -14.80
CA LEU A 380 -9.57 -1.11 -16.06
C LEU A 380 -8.54 -2.18 -16.41
N ALA A 381 -9.02 -3.33 -16.87
CA ALA A 381 -8.17 -4.44 -17.23
C ALA A 381 -8.77 -5.26 -18.39
N THR A 382 -7.96 -6.16 -18.94
CA THR A 382 -8.38 -7.26 -19.80
C THR A 382 -8.00 -8.57 -19.16
N ARG A 383 -8.75 -9.63 -19.44
CA ARG A 383 -8.38 -11.03 -19.15
C ARG A 383 -8.18 -11.76 -20.47
N ASP A 384 -7.12 -12.56 -20.59
CA ASP A 384 -6.93 -13.41 -21.75
C ASP A 384 -7.50 -14.83 -21.53
N ASP A 385 -7.46 -15.66 -22.58
CA ASP A 385 -7.95 -17.04 -22.58
C ASP A 385 -7.19 -17.98 -21.63
N LYS A 386 -6.02 -17.54 -21.13
CA LYS A 386 -5.24 -18.24 -20.11
C LYS A 386 -5.58 -17.78 -18.69
N GLY A 387 -6.51 -16.82 -18.54
CA GLY A 387 -6.88 -16.22 -17.28
C GLY A 387 -5.83 -15.25 -16.70
N ILE A 388 -4.97 -14.68 -17.54
CA ILE A 388 -3.98 -13.67 -17.16
C ILE A 388 -4.61 -12.28 -17.29
N PHE A 389 -4.48 -11.47 -16.26
CA PHE A 389 -5.01 -10.11 -16.20
C PHE A 389 -3.94 -9.09 -16.55
N ARG A 390 -4.31 -8.08 -17.36
CA ARG A 390 -3.44 -6.95 -17.73
C ARG A 390 -4.17 -5.64 -17.48
N LEU A 391 -3.55 -4.77 -16.69
CA LEU A 391 -4.11 -3.42 -16.44
C LEU A 391 -4.08 -2.60 -17.72
N ARG A 392 -5.13 -1.78 -17.90
CA ARG A 392 -5.29 -0.84 -19.01
C ARG A 392 -5.36 0.61 -18.55
N GLY A 393 -5.68 0.86 -17.28
CA GLY A 393 -5.78 2.18 -16.70
C GLY A 393 -6.73 2.23 -15.51
N ARG A 394 -7.26 3.42 -15.25
CA ARG A 394 -8.30 3.64 -14.25
C ARG A 394 -9.54 4.25 -14.88
N VAL A 395 -10.70 3.84 -14.41
CA VAL A 395 -12.00 4.39 -14.85
C VAL A 395 -12.01 5.92 -14.74
N LYS A 396 -11.49 6.48 -13.65
CA LYS A 396 -11.46 7.93 -13.38
C LYS A 396 -10.31 8.69 -14.05
N GLU A 397 -9.35 8.00 -14.64
CA GLU A 397 -8.19 8.59 -15.33
C GLU A 397 -8.33 8.52 -16.86
N MET A 398 -9.22 7.66 -17.35
CA MET A 398 -9.59 7.61 -18.76
C MET A 398 -10.23 8.94 -19.17
N PHE A 399 -9.84 9.46 -20.33
CA PHE A 399 -10.41 10.66 -20.91
C PHE A 399 -10.92 10.43 -22.34
N ILE A 400 -11.81 11.30 -22.80
CA ILE A 400 -12.47 11.13 -24.09
C ILE A 400 -11.95 12.17 -25.08
N ARG A 401 -11.21 11.70 -26.08
CA ARG A 401 -10.66 12.53 -27.15
C ARG A 401 -11.44 12.30 -28.45
N GLY A 402 -12.18 13.30 -28.87
CA GLY A 402 -12.94 13.23 -30.14
C GLY A 402 -13.88 12.04 -30.24
N GLY A 403 -14.44 11.60 -29.09
CA GLY A 403 -15.32 10.43 -29.01
C GLY A 403 -14.62 9.09 -28.79
N TYR A 404 -13.28 9.07 -28.67
CA TYR A 404 -12.50 7.87 -28.39
C TYR A 404 -11.95 7.87 -26.97
N ASN A 405 -12.04 6.73 -26.29
CA ASN A 405 -11.45 6.56 -24.98
C ASN A 405 -9.92 6.47 -25.09
N VAL A 406 -9.23 7.27 -24.31
CA VAL A 406 -7.77 7.23 -24.16
C VAL A 406 -7.44 6.80 -22.73
N TYR A 407 -6.63 5.77 -22.62
CA TYR A 407 -6.17 5.20 -21.36
C TYR A 407 -4.74 5.65 -21.09
N PRO A 408 -4.48 6.57 -20.13
CA PRO A 408 -3.14 7.10 -19.88
C PRO A 408 -2.07 6.03 -19.69
N MET A 409 -2.37 4.99 -18.90
CA MET A 409 -1.43 3.92 -18.60
C MET A 409 -0.97 3.15 -19.87
N GLU A 410 -1.85 2.96 -20.85
CA GLU A 410 -1.50 2.31 -22.12
C GLU A 410 -0.50 3.16 -22.90
N VAL A 411 -0.76 4.46 -22.98
CA VAL A 411 0.10 5.41 -23.71
C VAL A 411 1.44 5.57 -22.99
N GLU A 412 1.41 5.70 -21.68
CA GLU A 412 2.62 5.83 -20.84
C GLU A 412 3.51 4.58 -20.96
N GLY A 413 2.91 3.39 -20.96
CA GLY A 413 3.68 2.13 -21.10
C GLY A 413 4.47 2.10 -22.39
N VAL A 414 3.88 2.56 -23.51
CA VAL A 414 4.58 2.60 -24.80
C VAL A 414 5.64 3.73 -24.84
N LEU A 415 5.30 4.92 -24.37
CA LEU A 415 6.20 6.08 -24.45
C LEU A 415 7.37 6.01 -23.45
N LEU A 416 7.24 5.24 -22.38
CA LEU A 416 8.32 4.97 -21.42
C LEU A 416 9.45 4.16 -22.04
N ASP A 417 9.18 3.36 -23.08
CA ASP A 417 10.20 2.61 -23.83
C ASP A 417 11.05 3.49 -24.74
N HIS A 418 10.70 4.78 -24.90
CA HIS A 418 11.51 5.73 -25.64
C HIS A 418 12.82 6.04 -24.89
N PRO A 419 14.01 5.91 -25.53
CA PRO A 419 15.32 5.96 -24.84
C PRO A 419 15.61 7.31 -24.17
N GLY A 420 14.91 8.38 -24.54
CA GLY A 420 15.05 9.71 -23.94
C GLY A 420 14.12 9.99 -22.76
N VAL A 421 13.23 9.03 -22.38
CA VAL A 421 12.23 9.22 -21.32
C VAL A 421 12.61 8.42 -20.07
N ALA A 422 12.81 9.10 -18.96
CA ALA A 422 13.08 8.45 -17.67
C ALA A 422 11.78 8.19 -16.88
N GLU A 423 10.84 9.15 -16.88
CA GLU A 423 9.52 9.03 -16.30
C GLU A 423 8.49 9.75 -17.18
N ILE A 424 7.26 9.28 -17.17
CA ILE A 424 6.15 9.90 -17.91
C ILE A 424 4.83 9.80 -17.14
N ALA A 425 4.01 10.84 -17.29
CA ALA A 425 2.60 10.83 -16.94
C ALA A 425 1.80 11.49 -18.06
N LEU A 426 0.77 10.82 -18.56
CA LEU A 426 -0.18 11.39 -19.50
C LEU A 426 -1.38 11.96 -18.74
N VAL A 427 -1.66 13.24 -18.91
CA VAL A 427 -2.79 13.89 -18.25
C VAL A 427 -3.72 14.54 -19.28
N PRO A 428 -5.04 14.55 -19.03
CA PRO A 428 -5.98 15.24 -19.92
C PRO A 428 -5.86 16.76 -19.77
N ARG A 429 -6.08 17.47 -20.87
CA ARG A 429 -6.29 18.91 -20.91
C ARG A 429 -7.53 19.21 -21.75
N PRO A 430 -8.44 20.10 -21.28
CA PRO A 430 -9.60 20.51 -22.07
C PRO A 430 -9.19 21.10 -23.43
N ASP A 431 -9.89 20.71 -24.48
CA ASP A 431 -9.73 21.20 -25.84
C ASP A 431 -11.08 21.54 -26.47
N PRO A 432 -11.22 22.72 -27.13
CA PRO A 432 -12.50 23.17 -27.65
C PRO A 432 -13.05 22.35 -28.83
N VAL A 433 -12.22 21.54 -29.49
CA VAL A 433 -12.60 20.73 -30.65
C VAL A 433 -12.73 19.27 -30.29
N MET A 434 -11.72 18.74 -29.56
CA MET A 434 -11.65 17.32 -29.22
C MET A 434 -12.29 16.96 -27.88
N GLY A 435 -12.77 17.96 -27.11
CA GLY A 435 -13.21 17.79 -25.74
C GLY A 435 -12.03 17.75 -24.77
N GLU A 436 -11.22 16.72 -24.90
CA GLU A 436 -9.95 16.59 -24.16
C GLU A 436 -8.83 16.12 -25.08
N ILE A 437 -7.60 16.50 -24.77
CA ILE A 437 -6.37 16.05 -25.42
C ILE A 437 -5.37 15.54 -24.39
N GLY A 438 -4.49 14.63 -24.81
CA GLY A 438 -3.44 14.09 -23.97
C GLY A 438 -2.19 14.98 -23.94
N VAL A 439 -1.71 15.32 -22.75
CA VAL A 439 -0.45 16.00 -22.51
C VAL A 439 0.55 15.03 -21.89
N ALA A 440 1.68 14.79 -22.57
CA ALA A 440 2.77 13.98 -22.04
C ALA A 440 3.64 14.83 -21.12
N VAL A 441 3.60 14.62 -19.81
CA VAL A 441 4.52 15.24 -18.86
C VAL A 441 5.67 14.26 -18.62
N ILE A 442 6.89 14.64 -19.01
CA ILE A 442 8.05 13.76 -19.00
C ILE A 442 9.20 14.29 -18.14
N VAL A 443 9.93 13.35 -17.53
CA VAL A 443 11.28 13.55 -17.00
C VAL A 443 12.24 12.95 -18.03
N PRO A 444 13.13 13.74 -18.65
CA PRO A 444 14.06 13.22 -19.65
C PRO A 444 15.24 12.48 -18.98
N VAL A 445 15.79 11.49 -19.69
CA VAL A 445 17.04 10.81 -19.27
C VAL A 445 18.20 11.80 -19.28
N ASP A 446 18.29 12.65 -20.31
CA ASP A 446 19.25 13.77 -20.39
C ASP A 446 18.49 15.10 -20.35
N PRO A 447 18.57 15.86 -19.24
CA PRO A 447 17.91 17.17 -19.16
C PRO A 447 18.38 18.20 -20.19
N SER A 448 19.57 18.02 -20.80
CA SER A 448 20.11 18.92 -21.81
C SER A 448 19.60 18.60 -23.23
N ALA A 449 19.04 17.40 -23.43
CA ALA A 449 18.53 16.93 -24.71
C ALA A 449 17.18 16.17 -24.54
N PRO A 450 16.12 16.85 -24.05
CA PRO A 450 14.82 16.20 -23.87
C PRO A 450 14.21 15.81 -25.23
N PRO A 451 13.49 14.69 -25.31
CA PRO A 451 12.73 14.34 -26.51
C PRO A 451 11.67 15.39 -26.81
N THR A 452 11.42 15.62 -28.10
CA THR A 452 10.35 16.48 -28.58
C THR A 452 9.01 15.74 -28.62
N LEU A 453 7.91 16.49 -28.78
CA LEU A 453 6.59 15.90 -29.01
C LEU A 453 6.58 14.99 -30.25
N ASP A 454 7.24 15.40 -31.32
CA ASP A 454 7.32 14.62 -32.56
C ASP A 454 8.09 13.32 -32.37
N ASP A 455 9.17 13.32 -31.57
CA ASP A 455 9.92 12.09 -31.24
C ASP A 455 9.03 11.09 -30.50
N LEU A 456 8.25 11.56 -29.50
CA LEU A 456 7.32 10.71 -28.77
C LEU A 456 6.19 10.18 -29.65
N ARG A 457 5.67 11.00 -30.56
CA ARG A 457 4.61 10.59 -31.49
C ARG A 457 5.12 9.55 -32.48
N VAL A 458 6.28 9.78 -33.10
CA VAL A 458 6.92 8.81 -34.01
C VAL A 458 7.16 7.48 -33.31
N HIS A 459 7.64 7.52 -32.05
CA HIS A 459 7.84 6.30 -31.26
C HIS A 459 6.49 5.58 -30.98
N GLY A 460 5.48 6.32 -30.58
CA GLY A 460 4.16 5.79 -30.24
C GLY A 460 3.38 5.26 -31.46
N GLU A 461 3.54 5.83 -32.64
CA GLU A 461 2.84 5.43 -33.89
C GLU A 461 3.10 3.97 -34.28
N ALA A 462 4.21 3.41 -33.81
CA ALA A 462 4.53 1.99 -34.09
C ALA A 462 3.53 1.02 -33.41
N THR A 463 2.88 1.45 -32.32
CA THR A 463 2.07 0.56 -31.47
C THR A 463 0.71 1.14 -31.11
N LEU A 464 0.58 2.49 -31.05
CA LEU A 464 -0.64 3.16 -30.62
C LEU A 464 -1.44 3.69 -31.81
N ALA A 465 -2.77 3.63 -31.71
CA ALA A 465 -3.64 4.30 -32.64
C ALA A 465 -3.45 5.85 -32.54
N HIS A 466 -3.54 6.54 -33.68
CA HIS A 466 -3.28 7.98 -33.78
C HIS A 466 -4.04 8.85 -32.74
N HIS A 467 -5.28 8.47 -32.39
CA HIS A 467 -6.09 9.22 -31.40
C HIS A 467 -5.55 9.09 -29.96
N LYS A 468 -4.66 8.16 -29.67
CA LYS A 468 -4.03 7.94 -28.36
C LYS A 468 -2.73 8.73 -28.18
N LEU A 469 -2.15 9.20 -29.29
CA LEU A 469 -0.88 9.94 -29.24
C LEU A 469 -1.04 11.29 -28.55
N PRO A 470 -0.06 11.72 -27.73
CA PRO A 470 -0.11 13.03 -27.08
C PRO A 470 -0.11 14.18 -28.10
N GLU A 471 -0.74 15.28 -27.74
CA GLU A 471 -0.82 16.50 -28.56
C GLU A 471 -0.03 17.67 -27.96
N ALA A 472 0.45 17.49 -26.74
CA ALA A 472 1.36 18.44 -26.12
C ALA A 472 2.36 17.70 -25.24
N ILE A 473 3.48 18.34 -24.97
CA ILE A 473 4.54 17.84 -24.11
C ILE A 473 4.92 18.88 -23.06
N ARG A 474 5.16 18.42 -21.84
CA ARG A 474 5.79 19.21 -20.77
C ARG A 474 7.01 18.48 -20.24
N VAL A 475 8.16 19.15 -20.27
CA VAL A 475 9.39 18.61 -19.65
C VAL A 475 9.50 19.16 -18.24
N VAL A 476 9.70 18.27 -17.27
CA VAL A 476 9.88 18.59 -15.84
C VAL A 476 11.13 17.92 -15.29
N ALA A 477 11.67 18.47 -14.19
CA ALA A 477 12.83 17.85 -13.52
C ALA A 477 12.42 16.59 -12.71
N GLU A 478 11.20 16.57 -12.19
CA GLU A 478 10.62 15.46 -11.46
C GLU A 478 9.09 15.46 -11.56
N LEU A 479 8.46 14.31 -11.49
CA LEU A 479 7.01 14.19 -11.40
C LEU A 479 6.56 14.39 -9.96
N PRO A 480 5.50 15.20 -9.69
CA PRO A 480 4.96 15.35 -8.34
C PRO A 480 4.42 14.01 -7.83
N ARG A 481 4.67 13.74 -6.55
CA ARG A 481 4.20 12.52 -5.88
C ARG A 481 3.35 12.85 -4.67
N ASN A 482 2.34 12.02 -4.42
CA ASN A 482 1.52 12.10 -3.23
C ASN A 482 2.21 11.43 -2.01
N ALA A 483 1.58 11.50 -0.83
CA ALA A 483 2.10 10.92 0.41
C ALA A 483 2.35 9.39 0.36
N SER A 484 1.80 8.70 -0.65
CA SER A 484 1.99 7.26 -0.88
C SER A 484 3.05 6.97 -1.97
N ASP A 485 3.88 7.95 -2.33
CA ASP A 485 4.91 7.89 -3.39
C ASP A 485 4.36 7.59 -4.81
N LYS A 486 3.05 7.79 -5.04
CA LYS A 486 2.43 7.66 -6.37
C LYS A 486 2.41 9.02 -7.08
N ILE A 487 2.50 9.02 -8.42
CA ILE A 487 2.41 10.24 -9.24
C ILE A 487 1.09 10.96 -8.90
N ASP A 488 1.19 12.25 -8.58
CA ASP A 488 0.03 13.13 -8.34
C ASP A 488 -0.47 13.71 -9.67
N ARG A 489 -1.26 12.90 -10.40
CA ARG A 489 -1.86 13.30 -11.68
C ARG A 489 -2.77 14.52 -11.59
N ARG A 490 -3.37 14.77 -10.42
CA ARG A 490 -4.24 15.94 -10.21
C ARG A 490 -3.43 17.23 -10.13
N ALA A 491 -2.29 17.17 -9.45
CA ALA A 491 -1.37 18.31 -9.44
C ALA A 491 -0.91 18.62 -10.88
N LEU A 492 -0.57 17.59 -11.67
CA LEU A 492 -0.19 17.77 -13.07
C LEU A 492 -1.33 18.34 -13.93
N ALA A 493 -2.53 17.75 -13.85
CA ALA A 493 -3.68 18.23 -14.64
C ALA A 493 -4.06 19.68 -14.28
N ARG A 494 -3.94 20.08 -13.02
CA ARG A 494 -4.16 21.46 -12.57
C ARG A 494 -3.13 22.41 -13.19
N VAL A 495 -1.86 22.03 -13.16
CA VAL A 495 -0.78 22.84 -13.78
C VAL A 495 -1.03 22.99 -15.28
N GLU A 496 -1.47 21.93 -15.98
CA GLU A 496 -1.80 21.98 -17.40
C GLU A 496 -3.01 22.86 -17.72
N ALA A 497 -4.03 22.87 -16.85
CA ALA A 497 -5.20 23.73 -17.02
C ALA A 497 -4.87 25.20 -16.79
N GLU A 498 -4.00 25.52 -15.83
CA GLU A 498 -3.60 26.89 -15.49
C GLU A 498 -2.50 27.47 -16.43
N HIS A 499 -1.57 26.61 -16.85
CA HIS A 499 -0.41 26.95 -17.66
C HIS A 499 -0.21 25.92 -18.78
N PRO A 500 -1.01 26.00 -19.88
CA PRO A 500 -0.95 25.00 -20.94
C PRO A 500 0.44 24.89 -21.57
N SER A 501 0.93 23.65 -21.69
CA SER A 501 2.14 23.32 -22.44
C SER A 501 1.92 23.38 -23.97
N THR A 502 2.96 23.51 -24.72
CA THR A 502 2.93 23.55 -26.21
C THR A 502 3.03 22.16 -26.81
#